data_a40f6c71e4d7ce8d3b8f19dad04fd40a
#
_entry.id   a40f6c71e4d7ce8d3b8f19dad04fd40a
#
_cell.length_a   1.000
_cell.length_b   1.000
_cell.length_c   1.000
_cell.angle_alpha   90.00
_cell.angle_beta   90.00
_cell.angle_gamma   90.00
#
_symmetry.space_group_name_H-M   'P 1'
#
loop_
_entity.id
_entity.type
_entity.pdbx_description
1 polymer ?
#
loop_
_entity_poly.entity_id
_entity_poly.type
_entity_poly.pdbx_seq_one_letter_code
_entity_poly.pdbx_strand_id
1 'polypeptide(L)'
;MKKLLAYSALALSMAATTMTMNTANAQTHSAPTIRTMSGAPASTSLPAGATALIVVDFQNEYFTGKMPIPDGMKALKKTQELVKFAHDNKMPVFFVRHEGPADGPLFAKGSTFSEFHKDLQPAAGDKVITKATPSSFVGTDLEKQLKDLGIQKIIVTGLMTHMCVSSTARDAVPMGFEVIITEDATATRDLDTWDNKKVDHATLQRSALAGVADVFAEIMTTKQVMALPVK
;
A
#
# COMPACT_ATOMS: atom_id res chain seq x y z
N MET A 1 -33.34 93.47 -7.05
CA MET A 1 -34.15 92.28 -6.91
C MET A 1 -33.33 91.12 -7.47
N LYS A 2 -32.57 90.36 -6.61
CA LYS A 2 -31.81 89.24 -7.03
C LYS A 2 -32.17 88.06 -6.07
N LYS A 3 -32.77 87.02 -6.60
CA LYS A 3 -33.14 85.79 -5.88
C LYS A 3 -31.90 84.90 -5.79
N LEU A 4 -31.48 84.58 -4.58
CA LEU A 4 -30.48 83.54 -4.32
C LEU A 4 -31.18 82.17 -4.33
N LEU A 5 -30.70 81.29 -5.16
CA LEU A 5 -31.03 79.86 -5.15
C LEU A 5 -30.05 79.12 -4.20
N ALA A 6 -30.61 78.47 -3.17
CA ALA A 6 -29.88 77.59 -2.28
C ALA A 6 -29.80 76.17 -2.87
N TYR A 7 -28.64 75.65 -3.08
CA TYR A 7 -28.40 74.26 -3.41
C TYR A 7 -28.25 73.45 -2.16
N SER A 8 -29.16 72.53 -1.90
CA SER A 8 -29.04 71.50 -0.84
C SER A 8 -28.12 70.37 -1.32
N ALA A 9 -27.00 70.20 -0.68
CA ALA A 9 -26.13 69.06 -0.90
C ALA A 9 -26.68 67.86 -0.13
N LEU A 10 -27.08 66.83 -0.85
CA LEU A 10 -27.50 65.55 -0.29
C LEU A 10 -26.25 64.69 -0.09
N ALA A 11 -25.80 64.51 1.20
CA ALA A 11 -24.72 63.61 1.54
C ALA A 11 -25.18 62.17 1.53
N LEU A 12 -24.67 61.39 0.56
CA LEU A 12 -24.90 59.94 0.44
C LEU A 12 -23.90 59.21 1.38
N SER A 13 -24.37 58.73 2.52
CA SER A 13 -23.58 57.90 3.43
C SER A 13 -23.48 56.48 2.89
N MET A 14 -22.33 56.08 2.34
CA MET A 14 -22.02 54.71 2.05
C MET A 14 -21.71 53.95 3.36
N ALA A 15 -22.64 53.14 3.81
CA ALA A 15 -22.41 52.14 4.85
C ALA A 15 -21.55 51.01 4.28
N ALA A 16 -20.26 51.01 4.67
CA ALA A 16 -19.38 49.86 4.36
C ALA A 16 -19.76 48.69 5.26
N THR A 17 -20.50 47.72 4.68
CA THR A 17 -20.74 46.44 5.36
C THR A 17 -19.46 45.64 5.31
N THR A 18 -18.71 45.62 6.38
CA THR A 18 -17.61 44.70 6.56
C THR A 18 -18.15 43.27 6.70
N MET A 19 -18.07 42.50 5.60
CA MET A 19 -18.24 41.05 5.68
C MET A 19 -17.05 40.47 6.51
N THR A 20 -17.31 40.17 7.77
CA THR A 20 -16.43 39.29 8.55
C THR A 20 -16.50 37.90 7.91
N MET A 21 -15.46 37.55 7.14
CA MET A 21 -15.24 36.17 6.75
C MET A 21 -15.03 35.37 8.04
N ASN A 22 -16.06 34.61 8.39
CA ASN A 22 -15.96 33.60 9.42
C ASN A 22 -15.00 32.51 8.89
N THR A 23 -13.71 32.60 9.19
CA THR A 23 -12.78 31.51 8.97
C THR A 23 -13.27 30.38 9.87
N ALA A 24 -14.03 29.46 9.27
CA ALA A 24 -14.37 28.21 9.93
C ALA A 24 -13.04 27.59 10.36
N ASN A 25 -12.79 27.59 11.64
CA ASN A 25 -11.70 26.87 12.25
C ASN A 25 -11.94 25.39 11.89
N ALA A 26 -11.25 24.88 10.87
CA ALA A 26 -11.23 23.47 10.57
C ALA A 26 -10.56 22.80 11.78
N GLN A 27 -11.37 22.40 12.75
CA GLN A 27 -10.91 21.52 13.79
C GLN A 27 -10.35 20.29 13.09
N THR A 28 -9.04 20.13 13.13
CA THR A 28 -8.40 18.90 12.71
C THR A 28 -8.85 17.81 13.67
N HIS A 29 -9.97 17.17 13.36
CA HIS A 29 -10.40 15.99 14.10
C HIS A 29 -9.30 14.94 13.91
N SER A 30 -8.60 14.61 14.99
CA SER A 30 -7.73 13.43 14.99
C SER A 30 -8.60 12.20 14.75
N ALA A 31 -8.24 11.41 13.74
CA ALA A 31 -8.88 10.15 13.42
C ALA A 31 -7.84 9.02 13.52
N PRO A 32 -7.47 8.63 14.75
CA PRO A 32 -6.46 7.59 14.95
C PRO A 32 -6.98 6.24 14.40
N THR A 33 -6.06 5.39 13.97
CA THR A 33 -6.38 4.03 13.54
C THR A 33 -6.88 3.18 14.70
N ILE A 34 -7.66 2.13 14.42
CA ILE A 34 -8.09 1.14 15.41
C ILE A 34 -6.86 0.51 16.09
N ARG A 35 -5.77 0.25 15.35
CA ARG A 35 -4.50 -0.21 15.92
C ARG A 35 -3.99 0.74 17.01
N THR A 36 -3.96 2.05 16.73
CA THR A 36 -3.52 3.06 17.71
C THR A 36 -4.46 3.10 18.92
N MET A 37 -5.78 3.09 18.69
CA MET A 37 -6.78 3.09 19.78
C MET A 37 -6.71 1.83 20.63
N SER A 38 -6.34 0.70 20.04
CA SER A 38 -6.16 -0.58 20.74
C SER A 38 -4.80 -0.73 21.43
N GLY A 39 -3.95 0.30 21.36
CA GLY A 39 -2.63 0.28 21.98
C GLY A 39 -1.62 -0.67 21.30
N ALA A 40 -1.85 -1.04 20.04
CA ALA A 40 -0.90 -1.88 19.31
C ALA A 40 0.46 -1.16 19.18
N PRO A 41 1.56 -1.76 19.66
CA PRO A 41 2.85 -1.09 19.66
C PRO A 41 3.41 -0.95 18.25
N ALA A 42 4.23 0.07 18.03
CA ALA A 42 5.07 0.16 16.86
C ALA A 42 6.20 -0.87 16.94
N SER A 43 6.60 -1.40 15.80
CA SER A 43 7.74 -2.33 15.73
C SER A 43 9.04 -1.62 16.07
N THR A 44 9.76 -2.13 17.07
CA THR A 44 11.08 -1.62 17.49
C THR A 44 12.22 -2.55 17.09
N SER A 45 11.91 -3.74 16.60
CA SER A 45 12.86 -4.74 16.09
C SER A 45 12.16 -5.73 15.16
N LEU A 46 12.97 -6.48 14.44
CA LEU A 46 12.55 -7.65 13.66
C LEU A 46 13.05 -8.91 14.40
N PRO A 47 12.16 -9.78 14.90
CA PRO A 47 12.57 -11.00 15.59
C PRO A 47 13.43 -11.89 14.70
N ALA A 48 14.68 -12.16 15.13
CA ALA A 48 15.59 -13.02 14.41
C ALA A 48 15.06 -14.46 14.34
N GLY A 49 15.10 -15.05 13.13
CA GLY A 49 14.55 -16.39 12.90
C GLY A 49 13.02 -16.50 12.93
N ALA A 50 12.31 -15.42 13.27
CA ALA A 50 10.85 -15.39 13.32
C ALA A 50 10.24 -14.29 12.44
N THR A 51 11.02 -13.69 11.55
CA THR A 51 10.57 -12.71 10.55
C THR A 51 10.81 -13.26 9.15
N ALA A 52 9.83 -13.11 8.23
CA ALA A 52 9.95 -13.47 6.82
C ALA A 52 9.57 -12.28 5.91
N LEU A 53 10.15 -12.27 4.70
CA LEU A 53 9.76 -11.34 3.63
C LEU A 53 8.83 -12.04 2.63
N ILE A 54 7.70 -11.43 2.33
CA ILE A 54 6.73 -11.89 1.34
C ILE A 54 6.75 -10.92 0.17
N VAL A 55 7.21 -11.40 -0.99
CA VAL A 55 7.34 -10.64 -2.25
C VAL A 55 6.18 -11.02 -3.17
N VAL A 56 5.17 -10.15 -3.27
CA VAL A 56 3.89 -10.47 -3.90
C VAL A 56 3.86 -9.98 -5.34
N ASP A 57 3.68 -10.91 -6.28
CA ASP A 57 3.25 -10.71 -7.67
C ASP A 57 4.06 -9.68 -8.49
N PHE A 58 5.38 -9.62 -8.37
CA PHE A 58 6.21 -8.84 -9.30
C PHE A 58 6.36 -9.56 -10.64
N GLN A 59 5.24 -9.69 -11.36
CA GLN A 59 5.12 -10.43 -12.62
C GLN A 59 4.99 -9.50 -13.82
N ASN A 60 5.40 -9.99 -15.00
CA ASN A 60 5.43 -9.21 -16.25
C ASN A 60 4.06 -8.64 -16.65
N GLU A 61 2.95 -9.22 -16.22
CA GLU A 61 1.60 -8.68 -16.43
C GLU A 61 1.46 -7.22 -15.95
N TYR A 62 2.15 -6.86 -14.87
CA TYR A 62 2.13 -5.53 -14.27
C TYR A 62 3.15 -4.55 -14.86
N PHE A 63 3.98 -4.98 -15.82
CA PHE A 63 5.01 -4.14 -16.44
C PHE A 63 4.79 -4.00 -17.94
N THR A 64 4.62 -5.11 -18.63
CA THR A 64 4.49 -5.17 -20.10
C THR A 64 3.21 -5.85 -20.55
N GLY A 65 2.39 -6.33 -19.63
CA GLY A 65 1.10 -6.97 -19.89
C GLY A 65 -0.07 -5.98 -19.96
N LYS A 66 -1.25 -6.44 -19.61
CA LYS A 66 -2.50 -5.67 -19.73
C LYS A 66 -2.78 -4.74 -18.55
N MET A 67 -2.04 -4.88 -17.45
CA MET A 67 -2.25 -4.11 -16.22
C MET A 67 -0.99 -3.35 -15.79
N PRO A 68 -0.39 -2.49 -16.65
CA PRO A 68 0.83 -1.79 -16.29
C PRO A 68 0.61 -0.88 -15.07
N ILE A 69 1.56 -0.91 -14.14
CA ILE A 69 1.52 -0.14 -12.90
C ILE A 69 2.51 1.02 -13.01
N PRO A 70 2.06 2.30 -12.91
CA PRO A 70 2.91 3.46 -13.12
C PRO A 70 4.17 3.47 -12.23
N ASP A 71 4.02 3.17 -10.93
CA ASP A 71 5.13 3.13 -9.98
C ASP A 71 5.70 1.71 -9.76
N GLY A 72 5.34 0.73 -10.60
CA GLY A 72 5.78 -0.66 -10.47
C GLY A 72 7.29 -0.83 -10.43
N MET A 73 8.03 -0.12 -11.29
CA MET A 73 9.50 -0.17 -11.31
C MET A 73 10.15 0.48 -10.09
N LYS A 74 9.52 1.49 -9.48
CA LYS A 74 9.99 2.09 -8.22
C LYS A 74 9.84 1.09 -7.08
N ALA A 75 8.65 0.47 -6.97
CA ALA A 75 8.38 -0.56 -5.98
C ALA A 75 9.30 -1.78 -6.15
N LEU A 76 9.58 -2.21 -7.39
CA LEU A 76 10.52 -3.29 -7.69
C LEU A 76 11.91 -2.98 -7.14
N LYS A 77 12.46 -1.79 -7.40
CA LYS A 77 13.78 -1.39 -6.90
C LYS A 77 13.85 -1.41 -5.38
N LYS A 78 12.80 -0.94 -4.71
CA LYS A 78 12.70 -0.99 -3.24
C LYS A 78 12.58 -2.42 -2.72
N THR A 79 11.88 -3.28 -3.44
CA THR A 79 11.80 -4.70 -3.11
C THR A 79 13.16 -5.40 -3.26
N GLN A 80 13.98 -5.04 -4.25
CA GLN A 80 15.34 -5.56 -4.37
C GLN A 80 16.20 -5.21 -3.14
N GLU A 81 16.08 -3.98 -2.60
CA GLU A 81 16.75 -3.58 -1.35
C GLU A 81 16.30 -4.47 -0.18
N LEU A 82 14.98 -4.74 -0.07
CA LEU A 82 14.43 -5.59 0.99
C LEU A 82 14.83 -7.06 0.84
N VAL A 83 14.85 -7.61 -0.37
CA VAL A 83 15.30 -8.99 -0.62
C VAL A 83 16.76 -9.14 -0.21
N LYS A 84 17.62 -8.19 -0.61
CA LYS A 84 19.01 -8.18 -0.17
C LYS A 84 19.11 -8.11 1.36
N PHE A 85 18.39 -7.22 2.00
CA PHE A 85 18.36 -7.09 3.46
C PHE A 85 17.90 -8.38 4.15
N ALA A 86 16.85 -9.03 3.61
CA ALA A 86 16.37 -10.30 4.16
C ALA A 86 17.43 -11.41 4.05
N HIS A 87 18.10 -11.53 2.90
CA HIS A 87 19.18 -12.50 2.71
C HIS A 87 20.37 -12.23 3.65
N ASP A 88 20.83 -10.97 3.76
CA ASP A 88 21.94 -10.58 4.64
C ASP A 88 21.63 -10.92 6.11
N ASN A 89 20.35 -10.91 6.51
CA ASN A 89 19.88 -11.21 7.86
C ASN A 89 19.32 -12.64 8.01
N LYS A 90 19.48 -13.50 7.00
CA LYS A 90 19.00 -14.90 7.00
C LYS A 90 17.50 -15.04 7.24
N MET A 91 16.72 -14.05 6.83
CA MET A 91 15.26 -14.11 6.85
C MET A 91 14.78 -14.94 5.66
N PRO A 92 13.83 -15.87 5.85
CA PRO A 92 13.19 -16.57 4.73
C PRO A 92 12.49 -15.58 3.79
N VAL A 93 12.67 -15.77 2.48
CA VAL A 93 12.01 -14.99 1.44
C VAL A 93 11.06 -15.88 0.68
N PHE A 94 9.80 -15.42 0.56
CA PHE A 94 8.75 -16.08 -0.19
C PHE A 94 8.35 -15.21 -1.37
N PHE A 95 8.65 -15.68 -2.57
CA PHE A 95 8.14 -15.10 -3.80
C PHE A 95 6.76 -15.68 -4.11
N VAL A 96 5.78 -14.81 -4.24
CA VAL A 96 4.41 -15.21 -4.58
C VAL A 96 4.14 -14.80 -6.02
N ARG A 97 3.53 -15.69 -6.80
CA ARG A 97 3.03 -15.38 -8.13
C ARG A 97 1.56 -15.77 -8.27
N HIS A 98 0.84 -14.96 -8.99
CA HIS A 98 -0.53 -15.27 -9.41
C HIS A 98 -0.50 -16.07 -10.72
N GLU A 99 -1.23 -17.16 -10.82
CA GLU A 99 -1.47 -17.88 -12.07
C GLU A 99 -2.97 -18.00 -12.33
N GLY A 100 -3.40 -17.51 -13.49
CA GLY A 100 -4.72 -17.76 -14.04
C GLY A 100 -4.77 -19.04 -14.87
N PRO A 101 -5.94 -19.41 -15.41
CA PRO A 101 -6.07 -20.49 -16.39
C PRO A 101 -5.13 -20.26 -17.59
N ALA A 102 -4.67 -21.36 -18.24
CA ALA A 102 -3.73 -21.26 -19.37
C ALA A 102 -4.29 -20.48 -20.56
N ASP A 103 -5.61 -20.50 -20.75
CA ASP A 103 -6.37 -19.76 -21.75
C ASP A 103 -6.99 -18.46 -21.20
N GLY A 104 -6.65 -18.10 -19.95
CA GLY A 104 -7.18 -16.93 -19.26
C GLY A 104 -6.65 -15.60 -19.82
N PRO A 105 -7.36 -14.50 -19.59
CA PRO A 105 -7.00 -13.21 -20.15
C PRO A 105 -5.81 -12.53 -19.41
N LEU A 106 -5.51 -12.94 -18.19
CA LEU A 106 -4.51 -12.33 -17.30
C LEU A 106 -3.71 -13.44 -16.60
N PHE A 107 -2.41 -13.24 -16.42
CA PHE A 107 -1.50 -14.18 -15.74
C PHE A 107 -1.62 -15.61 -16.27
N ALA A 108 -1.92 -15.78 -17.55
CA ALA A 108 -2.16 -17.10 -18.13
C ALA A 108 -0.99 -18.04 -17.85
N LYS A 109 -1.28 -19.18 -17.23
CA LYS A 109 -0.27 -20.19 -16.87
C LYS A 109 0.59 -20.56 -18.07
N GLY A 110 1.91 -20.52 -17.90
CA GLY A 110 2.88 -20.81 -18.96
C GLY A 110 3.13 -19.67 -19.95
N SER A 111 2.47 -18.52 -19.79
CA SER A 111 2.78 -17.31 -20.56
C SER A 111 3.91 -16.50 -19.90
N THR A 112 4.60 -15.70 -20.71
CA THR A 112 5.60 -14.75 -20.20
C THR A 112 5.01 -13.73 -19.22
N PHE A 113 3.71 -13.46 -19.29
CA PHE A 113 3.03 -12.52 -18.39
C PHE A 113 2.82 -13.07 -16.97
N SER A 114 2.78 -14.41 -16.82
CA SER A 114 2.74 -15.06 -15.51
C SER A 114 4.12 -15.22 -14.86
N GLU A 115 5.21 -14.95 -15.58
CA GLU A 115 6.57 -15.04 -15.05
C GLU A 115 6.92 -13.81 -14.21
N PHE A 116 7.82 -14.00 -13.24
CA PHE A 116 8.41 -12.90 -12.50
C PHE A 116 9.16 -11.94 -13.42
N HIS A 117 9.19 -10.67 -13.06
CA HIS A 117 9.98 -9.67 -13.78
C HIS A 117 11.47 -10.04 -13.76
N LYS A 118 12.15 -9.92 -14.89
CA LYS A 118 13.57 -10.36 -15.07
C LYS A 118 14.54 -9.78 -14.04
N ASP A 119 14.26 -8.58 -13.53
CA ASP A 119 15.11 -7.89 -12.57
C ASP A 119 14.78 -8.24 -11.10
N LEU A 120 13.80 -9.11 -10.85
CA LEU A 120 13.43 -9.55 -9.51
C LEU A 120 13.00 -11.03 -9.54
N GLN A 121 13.98 -11.91 -9.44
CA GLN A 121 13.82 -13.37 -9.51
C GLN A 121 14.13 -14.01 -8.16
N PRO A 122 13.45 -15.12 -7.79
CA PRO A 122 13.84 -15.91 -6.63
C PRO A 122 15.28 -16.40 -6.75
N ALA A 123 16.05 -16.27 -5.67
CA ALA A 123 17.39 -16.84 -5.57
C ALA A 123 17.33 -18.30 -5.08
N ALA A 124 18.46 -18.98 -5.14
CA ALA A 124 18.58 -20.32 -4.54
C ALA A 124 18.31 -20.24 -3.02
N GLY A 125 17.34 -21.01 -2.56
CA GLY A 125 16.89 -21.01 -1.16
C GLY A 125 15.61 -20.22 -0.90
N ASP A 126 15.22 -19.30 -1.79
CA ASP A 126 13.93 -18.64 -1.73
C ASP A 126 12.80 -19.63 -2.05
N LYS A 127 11.64 -19.37 -1.45
CA LYS A 127 10.45 -20.21 -1.66
C LYS A 127 9.54 -19.55 -2.68
N VAL A 128 8.88 -20.34 -3.51
CA VAL A 128 7.92 -19.86 -4.49
C VAL A 128 6.54 -20.41 -4.16
N ILE A 129 5.57 -19.50 -3.98
CA ILE A 129 4.16 -19.81 -3.76
C ILE A 129 3.38 -19.42 -5.01
N THR A 130 2.57 -20.32 -5.53
CA THR A 130 1.67 -20.04 -6.64
C THR A 130 0.23 -19.98 -6.12
N LYS A 131 -0.46 -18.88 -6.40
CA LYS A 131 -1.85 -18.64 -5.99
C LYS A 131 -2.75 -18.37 -7.19
N ALA A 132 -4.06 -18.58 -7.03
CA ALA A 132 -5.09 -18.25 -8.01
C ALA A 132 -6.12 -17.24 -7.49
N THR A 133 -5.91 -16.70 -6.29
CA THR A 133 -6.78 -15.71 -5.61
C THR A 133 -5.96 -14.50 -5.21
N PRO A 134 -6.58 -13.36 -4.86
CA PRO A 134 -5.83 -12.18 -4.42
C PRO A 134 -4.95 -12.45 -3.20
N SER A 135 -5.44 -13.15 -2.19
CA SER A 135 -4.65 -13.47 -1.00
C SER A 135 -3.57 -14.51 -1.29
N SER A 136 -2.39 -14.32 -0.71
CA SER A 136 -1.29 -15.29 -0.80
C SER A 136 -1.52 -16.53 0.06
N PHE A 137 -2.50 -16.52 0.94
CA PHE A 137 -2.81 -17.62 1.86
C PHE A 137 -3.91 -18.54 1.32
N VAL A 138 -4.89 -18.00 0.60
CA VAL A 138 -6.04 -18.78 0.15
C VAL A 138 -5.67 -19.78 -0.95
N GLY A 139 -5.87 -21.06 -0.67
CA GLY A 139 -5.56 -22.15 -1.61
C GLY A 139 -4.07 -22.43 -1.78
N THR A 140 -3.24 -21.99 -0.84
CA THR A 140 -1.78 -22.24 -0.82
C THR A 140 -1.36 -22.87 0.51
N ASP A 141 -0.11 -23.28 0.60
CA ASP A 141 0.50 -23.78 1.83
C ASP A 141 1.38 -22.74 2.56
N LEU A 142 1.26 -21.44 2.19
CA LEU A 142 2.08 -20.37 2.76
C LEU A 142 1.96 -20.31 4.28
N GLU A 143 0.75 -20.37 4.84
CA GLU A 143 0.54 -20.37 6.30
C GLU A 143 1.31 -21.50 6.96
N LYS A 144 1.16 -22.72 6.42
CA LYS A 144 1.86 -23.90 6.97
C LYS A 144 3.37 -23.71 6.92
N GLN A 145 3.93 -23.27 5.79
CA GLN A 145 5.36 -23.07 5.64
C GLN A 145 5.90 -22.00 6.60
N LEU A 146 5.17 -20.90 6.79
CA LEU A 146 5.55 -19.85 7.75
C LEU A 146 5.52 -20.37 9.20
N LYS A 147 4.48 -21.12 9.58
CA LYS A 147 4.37 -21.71 10.91
C LYS A 147 5.43 -22.79 11.18
N ASP A 148 5.70 -23.64 10.21
CA ASP A 148 6.75 -24.65 10.31
C ASP A 148 8.15 -24.02 10.55
N LEU A 149 8.37 -22.81 10.05
CA LEU A 149 9.60 -22.04 10.26
C LEU A 149 9.56 -21.17 11.54
N GLY A 150 8.48 -21.21 12.31
CA GLY A 150 8.33 -20.41 13.53
C GLY A 150 8.16 -18.91 13.28
N ILE A 151 7.72 -18.51 12.07
CA ILE A 151 7.54 -17.10 11.72
C ILE A 151 6.37 -16.51 12.50
N GLN A 152 6.59 -15.34 13.08
CA GLN A 152 5.61 -14.56 13.84
C GLN A 152 5.32 -13.22 13.15
N LYS A 153 6.30 -12.68 12.44
CA LYS A 153 6.19 -11.38 11.75
C LYS A 153 6.48 -11.53 10.27
N ILE A 154 5.68 -10.90 9.43
CA ILE A 154 5.90 -10.85 7.99
C ILE A 154 6.05 -9.41 7.51
N ILE A 155 7.01 -9.19 6.63
CA ILE A 155 7.17 -7.95 5.87
C ILE A 155 6.58 -8.24 4.49
N VAL A 156 5.58 -7.46 4.08
CA VAL A 156 4.89 -7.65 2.81
C VAL A 156 5.24 -6.51 1.86
N THR A 157 5.68 -6.86 0.68
CA THR A 157 5.95 -5.97 -0.45
C THR A 157 5.25 -6.51 -1.69
N GLY A 158 4.96 -5.69 -2.68
CA GLY A 158 4.38 -6.25 -3.91
C GLY A 158 3.30 -5.45 -4.60
N LEU A 159 2.68 -6.11 -5.54
CA LEU A 159 1.67 -5.61 -6.47
C LEU A 159 0.39 -6.45 -6.38
N MET A 160 -0.81 -5.92 -6.51
CA MET A 160 -1.16 -4.50 -6.35
C MET A 160 -1.53 -4.24 -4.90
N THR A 161 -1.21 -3.06 -4.42
CA THR A 161 -1.45 -2.67 -3.02
C THR A 161 -2.90 -2.85 -2.59
N HIS A 162 -3.86 -2.38 -3.38
CA HIS A 162 -5.29 -2.45 -3.08
C HIS A 162 -5.90 -3.86 -3.18
N MET A 163 -5.17 -4.80 -3.79
CA MET A 163 -5.64 -6.18 -4.03
C MET A 163 -4.77 -7.21 -3.30
N CYS A 164 -3.78 -7.77 -3.96
CA CYS A 164 -3.04 -8.93 -3.45
C CYS A 164 -2.28 -8.61 -2.14
N VAL A 165 -1.68 -7.43 -2.03
CA VAL A 165 -0.99 -7.00 -0.80
C VAL A 165 -2.00 -6.82 0.35
N SER A 166 -3.08 -6.06 0.11
CA SER A 166 -4.12 -5.83 1.11
C SER A 166 -4.81 -7.12 1.55
N SER A 167 -5.16 -8.00 0.61
CA SER A 167 -5.81 -9.29 0.92
C SER A 167 -4.88 -10.20 1.74
N THR A 168 -3.60 -10.26 1.37
CA THR A 168 -2.60 -11.05 2.10
C THR A 168 -2.44 -10.55 3.54
N ALA A 169 -2.35 -9.23 3.75
CA ALA A 169 -2.23 -8.66 5.09
C ALA A 169 -3.48 -8.92 5.96
N ARG A 170 -4.67 -8.83 5.36
CA ARG A 170 -5.94 -9.06 6.07
C ARG A 170 -6.09 -10.52 6.51
N ASP A 171 -5.65 -11.47 5.72
CA ASP A 171 -5.71 -12.88 6.06
C ASP A 171 -4.59 -13.28 7.05
N ALA A 172 -3.42 -12.64 6.99
CA ALA A 172 -2.31 -12.94 7.88
C ALA A 172 -2.63 -12.70 9.36
N VAL A 173 -3.35 -11.62 9.68
CA VAL A 173 -3.61 -11.21 11.07
C VAL A 173 -4.46 -12.24 11.83
N PRO A 174 -5.61 -12.74 11.34
CA PRO A 174 -6.35 -13.78 12.03
C PRO A 174 -5.62 -15.12 12.13
N MET A 175 -4.59 -15.34 11.29
CA MET A 175 -3.68 -16.51 11.37
C MET A 175 -2.59 -16.34 12.43
N GLY A 176 -2.50 -15.16 13.07
CA GLY A 176 -1.58 -14.87 14.18
C GLY A 176 -0.28 -14.19 13.76
N PHE A 177 -0.15 -13.71 12.53
CA PHE A 177 1.05 -13.00 12.09
C PHE A 177 0.96 -11.49 12.37
N GLU A 178 2.04 -10.91 12.86
CA GLU A 178 2.24 -9.47 12.81
C GLU A 178 2.66 -9.07 11.39
N VAL A 179 2.10 -7.97 10.87
CA VAL A 179 2.29 -7.56 9.48
C VAL A 179 2.88 -6.15 9.40
N ILE A 180 3.97 -6.01 8.66
CA ILE A 180 4.50 -4.75 8.17
C ILE A 180 4.28 -4.71 6.66
N ILE A 181 3.72 -3.62 6.13
CA ILE A 181 3.69 -3.35 4.69
C ILE A 181 4.64 -2.20 4.38
N THR A 182 5.48 -2.36 3.37
CA THR A 182 6.40 -1.33 2.92
C THR A 182 5.74 -0.46 1.86
N GLU A 183 5.42 0.79 2.22
CA GLU A 183 4.63 1.69 1.36
C GLU A 183 5.32 2.01 0.02
N ASP A 184 6.65 2.18 0.02
CA ASP A 184 7.46 2.51 -1.15
C ASP A 184 7.92 1.27 -1.95
N ALA A 185 7.67 0.06 -1.43
CA ALA A 185 7.88 -1.21 -2.13
C ALA A 185 6.56 -1.88 -2.53
N THR A 186 5.46 -1.14 -2.51
CA THR A 186 4.15 -1.54 -3.03
C THR A 186 3.65 -0.50 -4.02
N ALA A 187 2.84 -0.90 -4.99
CA ALA A 187 2.26 0.01 -5.96
C ALA A 187 0.93 -0.50 -6.50
N THR A 188 0.17 0.38 -7.14
CA THR A 188 -1.10 0.06 -7.78
C THR A 188 -1.30 0.85 -9.07
N ARG A 189 -2.42 0.66 -9.74
CA ARG A 189 -2.79 1.30 -11.00
C ARG A 189 -4.01 2.20 -10.85
N ASP A 190 -4.29 3.02 -11.85
CA ASP A 190 -5.57 3.72 -11.96
C ASP A 190 -6.72 2.72 -12.13
N LEU A 191 -7.90 3.06 -11.62
CA LEU A 191 -9.12 2.28 -11.79
C LEU A 191 -10.27 3.13 -12.30
N ASP A 192 -10.99 2.62 -13.28
CA ASP A 192 -12.32 3.13 -13.59
C ASP A 192 -13.30 2.64 -12.51
N THR A 193 -14.22 3.50 -12.12
CA THR A 193 -15.19 3.21 -11.08
C THR A 193 -16.57 2.92 -11.68
N TRP A 194 -17.44 2.28 -10.89
CA TRP A 194 -18.81 1.91 -11.29
C TRP A 194 -19.71 3.08 -11.67
N ASP A 195 -19.35 4.30 -11.27
CA ASP A 195 -20.07 5.55 -11.59
C ASP A 195 -19.45 6.32 -12.76
N ASN A 196 -18.68 5.63 -13.62
CA ASN A 196 -17.99 6.16 -14.79
C ASN A 196 -16.97 7.27 -14.48
N LYS A 197 -16.40 7.26 -13.27
CA LYS A 197 -15.29 8.11 -12.89
C LYS A 197 -13.98 7.31 -12.86
N LYS A 198 -12.92 7.94 -12.40
CA LYS A 198 -11.60 7.34 -12.27
C LYS A 198 -11.00 7.66 -10.91
N VAL A 199 -10.38 6.65 -10.30
CA VAL A 199 -9.47 6.84 -9.17
C VAL A 199 -8.05 6.68 -9.68
N ASP A 200 -7.25 7.72 -9.53
CA ASP A 200 -5.83 7.65 -9.88
C ASP A 200 -5.05 6.75 -8.93
N HIS A 201 -3.93 6.20 -9.40
CA HIS A 201 -3.12 5.25 -8.65
C HIS A 201 -2.57 5.82 -7.33
N ALA A 202 -2.25 7.11 -7.26
CA ALA A 202 -1.72 7.71 -6.03
C ALA A 202 -2.80 7.79 -4.94
N THR A 203 -4.01 8.21 -5.31
CA THR A 203 -5.18 8.20 -4.41
C THR A 203 -5.52 6.79 -3.97
N LEU A 204 -5.55 5.83 -4.89
CA LEU A 204 -5.85 4.43 -4.59
C LEU A 204 -4.76 3.79 -3.71
N GLN A 205 -3.49 4.08 -3.97
CA GLN A 205 -2.36 3.64 -3.14
C GLN A 205 -2.52 4.09 -1.69
N ARG A 206 -2.72 5.40 -1.51
CA ARG A 206 -2.89 5.98 -0.18
C ARG A 206 -4.11 5.42 0.55
N SER A 207 -5.23 5.30 -0.14
CA SER A 207 -6.48 4.78 0.44
C SER A 207 -6.36 3.30 0.82
N ALA A 208 -5.72 2.49 -0.02
CA ALA A 208 -5.49 1.08 0.26
C ALA A 208 -4.58 0.88 1.48
N LEU A 209 -3.48 1.63 1.56
CA LEU A 209 -2.57 1.59 2.71
C LEU A 209 -3.27 2.08 3.99
N ALA A 210 -4.03 3.18 3.94
CA ALA A 210 -4.79 3.65 5.08
C ALA A 210 -5.80 2.61 5.58
N GLY A 211 -6.54 1.96 4.67
CA GLY A 211 -7.54 0.95 5.01
C GLY A 211 -6.93 -0.35 5.58
N VAL A 212 -5.68 -0.68 5.26
CA VAL A 212 -4.98 -1.82 5.86
C VAL A 212 -4.32 -1.41 7.18
N ALA A 213 -3.79 -0.18 7.26
CA ALA A 213 -3.17 0.37 8.45
C ALA A 213 -4.14 0.48 9.63
N ASP A 214 -5.44 0.61 9.35
CA ASP A 214 -6.45 0.81 10.39
C ASP A 214 -6.46 -0.36 11.40
N VAL A 215 -6.31 -1.61 10.92
CA VAL A 215 -6.34 -2.81 11.77
C VAL A 215 -5.17 -3.76 11.51
N PHE A 216 -4.80 -3.97 10.22
CA PHE A 216 -4.13 -5.20 9.80
C PHE A 216 -2.60 -5.08 9.68
N ALA A 217 -2.05 -3.89 9.48
CA ALA A 217 -0.62 -3.75 9.25
C ALA A 217 -0.05 -2.46 9.82
N GLU A 218 1.21 -2.51 10.19
CA GLU A 218 2.05 -1.33 10.36
C GLU A 218 2.58 -0.91 8.99
N ILE A 219 2.46 0.37 8.64
CA ILE A 219 2.97 0.89 7.38
C ILE A 219 4.31 1.57 7.63
N MET A 220 5.33 1.14 6.90
CA MET A 220 6.69 1.65 7.02
C MET A 220 7.30 1.87 5.63
N THR A 221 8.28 2.74 5.53
CA THR A 221 9.16 2.80 4.34
C THR A 221 10.18 1.66 4.39
N THR A 222 10.70 1.28 3.23
CA THR A 222 11.84 0.34 3.12
C THR A 222 13.00 0.75 4.03
N LYS A 223 13.33 2.05 4.05
CA LYS A 223 14.39 2.60 4.92
C LYS A 223 14.10 2.38 6.41
N GLN A 224 12.86 2.58 6.85
CA GLN A 224 12.47 2.37 8.25
C GLN A 224 12.57 0.88 8.63
N VAL A 225 12.10 -0.03 7.77
CA VAL A 225 12.22 -1.47 8.01
C VAL A 225 13.67 -1.89 8.14
N MET A 226 14.54 -1.47 7.21
CA MET A 226 15.97 -1.82 7.24
C MET A 226 16.75 -1.17 8.40
N ALA A 227 16.19 -0.13 9.03
CA ALA A 227 16.78 0.48 10.22
C ALA A 227 16.39 -0.24 11.52
N LEU A 228 15.42 -1.13 11.50
CA LEU A 228 15.05 -1.94 12.67
C LEU A 228 16.15 -2.96 12.98
N PRO A 229 16.58 -3.08 14.24
CA PRO A 229 17.53 -4.11 14.62
C PRO A 229 16.90 -5.50 14.45
N VAL A 230 17.65 -6.44 13.90
CA VAL A 230 17.31 -7.86 13.84
C VAL A 230 17.88 -8.53 15.08
N LYS A 231 17.04 -9.00 16.00
CA LYS A 231 17.45 -9.55 17.30
C LYS A 231 16.44 -10.55 17.88
#